data_c9284e7d52db868f83b603540e6475dd
#
_entry.id   c9284e7d52db868f83b603540e6475dd
#
_cell.length_a   1.000
_cell.length_b   1.000
_cell.length_c   1.000
_cell.angle_alpha   90.00
_cell.angle_beta   90.00
_cell.angle_gamma   90.00
#
_symmetry.space_group_name_H-M   'P 1'
#
loop_
_entity.id
_entity.type
_entity.pdbx_description
1 polymer ?
#
loop_
_entity_poly.entity_id
_entity_poly.type
_entity_poly.pdbx_seq_one_letter_code
_entity_poly.pdbx_strand_id
1 'polypeptide(L)'
;AIYQELSQSERRKIAHGLKRLAMDPLLGDWILEPTRIHSLNSMGHNWWTSCTCMGGLLALSLQNELEEARDAVKIINEVLPEWFEFAGDVLHQKPKTFDETGGMYECLNYANYGIQEALLFRLAWMNTHKEDKAIEIPQLEKLSDFFVHICYPRTGMLYNINFGDSHKNTAAESSLMLLYAMGIQNDDMLWYMNQIEQGQHRDGYFIDRPIGFLYTPDLSKAPKVPKLKKSQLFKDFGWATMRNSWEKDATMLAVKSGYTWNHSHADANSFIVFHKGEDIIKDGGRCWYANPEYRNYFFQSEAHNVVLFNGKGQRREQQYYGSTLRGYLHYLLDAGNIKYVLANGTGPYSDQFSRNFRHFLWIDNVIYIIDDLKTYETGHFEWL
;
A
#
# COMPACT_ATOMS: atom_id res chain seq x y z
N ALA A 1 22.90 -23.52 -4.71
CA ALA A 1 23.79 -24.41 -3.94
C ALA A 1 24.54 -25.39 -4.82
N ILE A 2 23.88 -25.97 -5.82
CA ILE A 2 24.50 -27.00 -6.70
C ILE A 2 25.10 -26.45 -8.01
N TYR A 3 25.06 -25.16 -8.23
CA TYR A 3 25.45 -24.55 -9.52
C TYR A 3 26.89 -24.90 -9.93
N GLN A 4 27.82 -24.91 -8.99
CA GLN A 4 29.21 -25.21 -9.26
C GLN A 4 29.46 -26.73 -9.58
N GLU A 5 28.54 -27.56 -9.19
CA GLU A 5 28.59 -29.02 -9.41
C GLU A 5 28.12 -29.41 -10.82
N LEU A 6 27.43 -28.47 -11.53
CA LEU A 6 26.88 -28.69 -12.84
C LEU A 6 27.95 -28.46 -13.93
N SER A 7 27.98 -29.31 -14.94
CA SER A 7 28.72 -29.04 -16.16
C SER A 7 28.21 -27.82 -16.91
N GLN A 8 29.03 -27.23 -17.75
CA GLN A 8 28.59 -26.08 -18.58
C GLN A 8 27.36 -26.41 -19.47
N SER A 9 27.31 -27.64 -20.01
CA SER A 9 26.19 -28.09 -20.80
C SER A 9 24.89 -28.16 -19.99
N GLU A 10 24.94 -28.66 -18.75
CA GLU A 10 23.79 -28.72 -17.85
C GLU A 10 23.33 -27.32 -17.44
N ARG A 11 24.24 -26.41 -17.11
CA ARG A 11 23.92 -25.02 -16.80
C ARG A 11 23.17 -24.34 -17.94
N ARG A 12 23.69 -24.47 -19.16
CA ARG A 12 23.04 -23.93 -20.38
C ARG A 12 21.65 -24.53 -20.61
N LYS A 13 21.51 -25.86 -20.49
CA LYS A 13 20.22 -26.53 -20.65
C LYS A 13 19.19 -26.03 -19.65
N ILE A 14 19.58 -25.87 -18.37
CA ILE A 14 18.73 -25.32 -17.31
C ILE A 14 18.39 -23.86 -17.63
N ALA A 15 19.38 -23.04 -17.99
CA ALA A 15 19.17 -21.63 -18.31
C ALA A 15 18.18 -21.41 -19.46
N HIS A 16 18.33 -22.16 -20.58
CA HIS A 16 17.39 -22.12 -21.67
C HIS A 16 15.99 -22.63 -21.29
N GLY A 17 15.90 -23.62 -20.42
CA GLY A 17 14.63 -24.10 -19.89
C GLY A 17 13.90 -23.05 -19.08
N LEU A 18 14.60 -22.39 -18.15
CA LEU A 18 14.06 -21.31 -17.32
C LEU A 18 13.70 -20.06 -18.13
N LYS A 19 14.55 -19.70 -19.10
CA LYS A 19 14.23 -18.62 -20.06
C LYS A 19 12.89 -18.88 -20.73
N ARG A 20 12.75 -20.01 -21.40
CA ARG A 20 11.57 -20.36 -22.19
C ARG A 20 10.30 -20.53 -21.34
N LEU A 21 10.41 -21.10 -20.14
CA LEU A 21 9.25 -21.48 -19.32
C LEU A 21 8.78 -20.38 -18.37
N ALA A 22 9.66 -19.42 -18.05
CA ALA A 22 9.35 -18.38 -17.08
C ALA A 22 9.76 -16.97 -17.55
N MET A 23 11.05 -16.74 -17.88
CA MET A 23 11.52 -15.38 -18.19
C MET A 23 10.80 -14.78 -19.39
N ASP A 24 10.80 -15.48 -20.54
CA ASP A 24 10.18 -14.97 -21.78
C ASP A 24 8.68 -14.74 -21.65
N PRO A 25 7.87 -15.66 -21.08
CA PRO A 25 6.45 -15.42 -20.89
C PRO A 25 6.15 -14.22 -19.98
N LEU A 26 6.87 -14.09 -18.86
CA LEU A 26 6.65 -13.01 -17.92
C LEU A 26 7.00 -11.65 -18.53
N LEU A 27 8.18 -11.54 -19.15
CA LEU A 27 8.62 -10.26 -19.72
C LEU A 27 7.89 -9.94 -21.02
N GLY A 28 7.59 -10.94 -21.83
CA GLY A 28 6.77 -10.77 -23.04
C GLY A 28 5.41 -10.17 -22.70
N ASP A 29 4.69 -10.79 -21.77
CA ASP A 29 3.34 -10.37 -21.40
C ASP A 29 3.31 -8.96 -20.75
N TRP A 30 4.31 -8.62 -19.92
CA TRP A 30 4.27 -7.39 -19.11
C TRP A 30 5.05 -6.21 -19.67
N ILE A 31 6.09 -6.45 -20.49
CA ILE A 31 7.00 -5.38 -20.95
C ILE A 31 7.23 -5.40 -22.47
N LEU A 32 7.64 -6.54 -23.04
CA LEU A 32 8.34 -6.56 -24.30
C LEU A 32 7.43 -6.65 -25.52
N GLU A 33 6.27 -7.32 -25.41
CA GLU A 33 5.41 -7.56 -26.56
C GLU A 33 4.37 -6.46 -26.76
N PRO A 34 4.17 -5.97 -28.00
CA PRO A 34 3.23 -4.88 -28.27
C PRO A 34 1.75 -5.27 -28.08
N THR A 35 1.44 -6.57 -28.13
CA THR A 35 0.08 -7.10 -27.95
C THR A 35 -0.12 -7.79 -26.60
N ARG A 36 0.70 -7.47 -25.62
CA ARG A 36 0.66 -8.06 -24.29
C ARG A 36 -0.71 -7.90 -23.63
N ILE A 37 -1.12 -8.91 -22.87
CA ILE A 37 -2.40 -8.95 -22.16
C ILE A 37 -2.43 -7.87 -21.08
N HIS A 38 -1.34 -7.75 -20.31
CA HIS A 38 -1.18 -6.77 -19.26
C HIS A 38 -0.37 -5.58 -19.77
N SER A 39 -1.08 -4.67 -20.39
CA SER A 39 -0.49 -3.47 -20.98
C SER A 39 -0.15 -2.41 -19.92
N LEU A 40 0.28 -1.26 -20.39
CA LEU A 40 0.47 -0.07 -19.55
C LEU A 40 -0.75 0.29 -18.69
N ASN A 41 -1.97 -0.10 -19.12
CA ASN A 41 -3.17 0.11 -18.31
C ASN A 41 -3.15 -0.60 -16.95
N SER A 42 -2.30 -1.61 -16.78
CA SER A 42 -2.13 -2.34 -15.51
C SER A 42 -0.80 -2.04 -14.82
N MET A 43 0.00 -1.12 -15.33
CA MET A 43 1.33 -0.85 -14.80
C MET A 43 1.31 -0.42 -13.34
N GLY A 44 0.32 0.35 -12.89
CA GLY A 44 0.19 0.76 -11.49
C GLY A 44 -0.20 -0.35 -10.51
N HIS A 45 -0.44 -1.55 -11.00
CA HIS A 45 -0.92 -2.70 -10.26
C HIS A 45 0.24 -3.45 -9.55
N ASN A 46 -0.03 -4.06 -8.39
CA ASN A 46 0.94 -4.90 -7.68
C ASN A 46 1.49 -6.07 -8.53
N TRP A 47 0.69 -6.63 -9.42
CA TRP A 47 1.11 -7.72 -10.31
C TRP A 47 2.18 -7.31 -11.30
N TRP A 48 2.27 -6.03 -11.64
CA TRP A 48 3.35 -5.57 -12.51
C TRP A 48 4.72 -5.85 -11.89
N THR A 49 4.92 -5.46 -10.63
CA THR A 49 6.19 -5.75 -9.94
C THR A 49 6.36 -7.23 -9.63
N SER A 50 5.28 -7.91 -9.26
CA SER A 50 5.34 -9.34 -9.01
C SER A 50 5.82 -10.13 -10.25
N CYS A 51 5.27 -9.87 -11.40
CA CYS A 51 5.68 -10.55 -12.63
C CYS A 51 7.03 -10.03 -13.15
N THR A 52 7.17 -8.71 -13.25
CA THR A 52 8.33 -8.06 -13.86
C THR A 52 9.58 -8.20 -12.97
N CYS A 53 9.49 -7.87 -11.69
CA CYS A 53 10.63 -7.91 -10.80
C CYS A 53 11.04 -9.35 -10.44
N MET A 54 10.09 -10.28 -10.32
CA MET A 54 10.43 -11.69 -10.13
C MET A 54 11.04 -12.30 -11.40
N GLY A 55 10.53 -11.93 -12.58
CA GLY A 55 11.20 -12.20 -13.85
C GLY A 55 12.60 -11.62 -13.92
N GLY A 56 12.80 -10.43 -13.36
CA GLY A 56 14.10 -9.76 -13.22
C GLY A 56 15.08 -10.50 -12.30
N LEU A 57 14.62 -11.01 -11.17
CA LEU A 57 15.44 -11.86 -10.30
C LEU A 57 15.88 -13.16 -11.00
N LEU A 58 14.98 -13.73 -11.78
CA LEU A 58 15.34 -14.88 -12.61
C LEU A 58 16.39 -14.47 -13.66
N ALA A 59 16.21 -13.37 -14.36
CA ALA A 59 17.17 -12.85 -15.34
C ALA A 59 18.54 -12.55 -14.70
N LEU A 60 18.59 -11.94 -13.52
CA LEU A 60 19.83 -11.76 -12.75
C LEU A 60 20.56 -13.08 -12.48
N SER A 61 19.81 -14.15 -12.19
CA SER A 61 20.40 -15.48 -11.95
C SER A 61 20.96 -16.13 -13.23
N LEU A 62 20.47 -15.73 -14.41
CA LEU A 62 20.81 -16.30 -15.71
C LEU A 62 21.80 -15.42 -16.52
N GLN A 63 22.10 -14.20 -16.10
CA GLN A 63 22.87 -13.22 -16.88
C GLN A 63 24.29 -13.65 -17.25
N ASN A 64 24.86 -14.60 -16.52
CA ASN A 64 26.18 -15.16 -16.85
C ASN A 64 26.13 -16.29 -17.90
N GLU A 65 24.94 -16.84 -18.16
CA GLU A 65 24.74 -17.95 -19.09
C GLU A 65 24.07 -17.49 -20.40
N LEU A 66 23.26 -16.42 -20.35
CA LEU A 66 22.43 -15.93 -21.46
C LEU A 66 22.59 -14.42 -21.62
N GLU A 67 22.80 -13.99 -22.86
CA GLU A 67 22.86 -12.56 -23.22
C GLU A 67 21.51 -11.87 -23.06
N GLU A 68 20.45 -12.54 -23.49
CA GLU A 68 19.09 -12.03 -23.39
C GLU A 68 18.65 -11.80 -21.93
N ALA A 69 19.24 -12.54 -20.99
CA ALA A 69 19.00 -12.29 -19.57
C ALA A 69 19.65 -11.00 -19.09
N ARG A 70 20.83 -10.64 -19.63
CA ARG A 70 21.45 -9.32 -19.36
C ARG A 70 20.61 -8.17 -19.91
N ASP A 71 20.11 -8.32 -21.12
CA ASP A 71 19.23 -7.32 -21.74
C ASP A 71 17.94 -7.15 -20.94
N ALA A 72 17.35 -8.27 -20.49
CA ALA A 72 16.17 -8.25 -19.63
C ALA A 72 16.43 -7.51 -18.29
N VAL A 73 17.55 -7.77 -17.61
CA VAL A 73 17.94 -7.08 -16.38
C VAL A 73 18.04 -5.58 -16.61
N LYS A 74 18.67 -5.16 -17.72
CA LYS A 74 18.82 -3.76 -18.07
C LYS A 74 17.45 -3.09 -18.26
N ILE A 75 16.59 -3.68 -19.10
CA ILE A 75 15.24 -3.15 -19.36
C ILE A 75 14.43 -3.03 -18.09
N ILE A 76 14.41 -4.05 -17.23
CA ILE A 76 13.64 -4.00 -15.99
C ILE A 76 14.14 -2.91 -15.05
N ASN A 77 15.47 -2.75 -14.93
CA ASN A 77 16.05 -1.67 -14.13
C ASN A 77 15.68 -0.28 -14.66
N GLU A 78 15.61 -0.12 -15.99
CA GLU A 78 15.23 1.14 -16.64
C GLU A 78 13.75 1.48 -16.49
N VAL A 79 12.85 0.49 -16.53
CA VAL A 79 11.38 0.72 -16.47
C VAL A 79 10.83 0.70 -15.04
N LEU A 80 11.56 0.17 -14.06
CA LEU A 80 11.07 0.10 -12.69
C LEU A 80 10.64 1.46 -12.10
N PRO A 81 11.35 2.58 -12.33
CA PRO A 81 10.89 3.90 -11.87
C PRO A 81 9.52 4.30 -12.40
N GLU A 82 9.15 3.87 -13.61
CA GLU A 82 7.85 4.18 -14.22
C GLU A 82 6.70 3.62 -13.39
N TRP A 83 6.87 2.47 -12.75
CA TRP A 83 5.84 1.90 -11.87
C TRP A 83 5.47 2.83 -10.72
N PHE A 84 6.44 3.53 -10.14
CA PHE A 84 6.20 4.49 -9.06
C PHE A 84 5.50 5.77 -9.53
N GLU A 85 5.81 6.21 -10.76
CA GLU A 85 5.32 7.46 -11.34
C GLU A 85 4.08 7.31 -12.21
N PHE A 86 3.67 6.07 -12.52
CA PHE A 86 2.65 5.81 -13.52
C PHE A 86 1.31 6.46 -13.18
N ALA A 87 0.87 7.35 -14.06
CA ALA A 87 -0.45 7.98 -14.04
C ALA A 87 -1.36 7.34 -15.09
N GLY A 88 -2.64 7.26 -14.79
CA GLY A 88 -3.62 6.64 -15.67
C GLY A 88 -4.03 5.25 -15.19
N ASP A 89 -4.05 4.26 -16.03
CA ASP A 89 -4.69 2.98 -15.86
C ASP A 89 -6.12 2.97 -16.43
N VAL A 90 -6.89 1.90 -16.17
CA VAL A 90 -8.31 1.78 -16.57
C VAL A 90 -9.14 2.96 -16.07
N LEU A 91 -8.77 3.57 -14.96
CA LEU A 91 -9.42 4.76 -14.43
C LEU A 91 -9.10 6.05 -15.20
N HIS A 92 -8.05 6.10 -15.98
CA HIS A 92 -7.56 7.29 -16.70
C HIS A 92 -7.38 8.57 -15.85
N GLN A 93 -7.77 8.54 -14.59
CA GLN A 93 -7.79 9.70 -13.68
C GLN A 93 -6.91 9.50 -12.46
N LYS A 94 -6.34 8.32 -12.27
CA LYS A 94 -5.39 8.05 -11.19
C LYS A 94 -4.14 8.91 -11.43
N PRO A 95 -3.75 9.77 -10.48
CA PRO A 95 -2.64 10.70 -10.70
C PRO A 95 -1.29 9.98 -10.82
N LYS A 96 -0.98 9.07 -9.89
CA LYS A 96 0.25 8.28 -9.87
C LYS A 96 0.02 6.98 -9.12
N THR A 97 0.90 6.00 -9.28
CA THR A 97 0.86 4.78 -8.46
C THR A 97 1.14 5.08 -6.99
N PHE A 98 2.07 5.99 -6.73
CA PHE A 98 2.43 6.43 -5.38
C PHE A 98 2.16 7.92 -5.18
N ASP A 99 1.59 8.24 -4.03
CA ASP A 99 1.49 9.59 -3.51
C ASP A 99 2.89 10.15 -3.18
N GLU A 100 3.09 11.45 -3.26
CA GLU A 100 4.36 12.11 -2.92
C GLU A 100 4.81 11.86 -1.47
N THR A 101 3.89 11.42 -0.62
CA THR A 101 4.13 11.07 0.78
C THR A 101 4.30 9.56 1.01
N GLY A 102 4.42 8.76 -0.06
CA GLY A 102 4.75 7.34 -0.02
C GLY A 102 3.55 6.38 0.00
N GLY A 103 2.32 6.88 0.02
CA GLY A 103 1.12 6.04 -0.04
C GLY A 103 0.89 5.48 -1.45
N MET A 104 0.44 4.24 -1.55
CA MET A 104 0.06 3.60 -2.81
C MET A 104 -1.47 3.48 -2.93
N TYR A 105 -2.00 3.61 -4.14
CA TYR A 105 -3.44 3.57 -4.43
C TYR A 105 -4.11 2.22 -4.14
N GLU A 106 -3.38 1.15 -4.18
CA GLU A 106 -3.88 -0.13 -3.69
C GLU A 106 -3.93 -0.14 -2.17
N CYS A 107 -4.72 -1.04 -1.59
CA CYS A 107 -4.76 -1.21 -0.15
C CYS A 107 -3.41 -1.71 0.40
N LEU A 108 -3.20 -1.57 1.71
CA LEU A 108 -1.93 -1.86 2.36
C LEU A 108 -1.34 -3.24 2.04
N ASN A 109 -2.15 -4.29 2.00
CA ASN A 109 -1.64 -5.64 1.73
C ASN A 109 -0.95 -5.73 0.37
N TYR A 110 -1.62 -5.20 -0.65
CA TYR A 110 -1.16 -5.27 -2.03
C TYR A 110 -0.06 -4.25 -2.32
N ALA A 111 -0.15 -3.08 -1.69
CA ALA A 111 0.92 -2.09 -1.72
C ALA A 111 2.22 -2.69 -1.16
N ASN A 112 2.17 -3.27 0.05
CA ASN A 112 3.34 -3.90 0.67
C ASN A 112 3.88 -5.07 -0.17
N TYR A 113 2.99 -5.89 -0.74
CA TYR A 113 3.38 -6.99 -1.62
C TYR A 113 4.14 -6.49 -2.85
N GLY A 114 3.57 -5.55 -3.62
CA GLY A 114 4.22 -5.01 -4.81
C GLY A 114 5.53 -4.27 -4.51
N ILE A 115 5.57 -3.51 -3.42
CA ILE A 115 6.78 -2.83 -2.95
C ILE A 115 7.88 -3.84 -2.61
N GLN A 116 7.58 -4.90 -1.87
CA GLN A 116 8.55 -5.92 -1.49
C GLN A 116 9.21 -6.58 -2.71
N GLU A 117 8.41 -6.93 -3.73
CA GLU A 117 8.90 -7.53 -4.97
C GLU A 117 9.84 -6.59 -5.74
N ALA A 118 9.47 -5.30 -5.83
CA ALA A 118 10.30 -4.27 -6.44
C ALA A 118 11.64 -4.09 -5.71
N LEU A 119 11.59 -4.03 -4.37
CA LEU A 119 12.79 -3.85 -3.54
C LEU A 119 13.72 -5.07 -3.56
N LEU A 120 13.18 -6.28 -3.63
CA LEU A 120 13.97 -7.51 -3.78
C LEU A 120 14.79 -7.49 -5.07
N PHE A 121 14.15 -7.17 -6.21
CA PHE A 121 14.86 -7.04 -7.48
C PHE A 121 15.92 -5.94 -7.40
N ARG A 122 15.55 -4.76 -6.91
CA ARG A 122 16.48 -3.62 -6.84
C ARG A 122 17.69 -3.91 -5.96
N LEU A 123 17.51 -4.49 -4.78
CA LEU A 123 18.62 -4.85 -3.90
C LEU A 123 19.51 -5.92 -4.53
N ALA A 124 18.93 -6.94 -5.18
CA ALA A 124 19.69 -7.96 -5.89
C ALA A 124 20.48 -7.36 -7.05
N TRP A 125 19.90 -6.43 -7.80
CA TRP A 125 20.59 -5.69 -8.86
C TRP A 125 21.77 -4.88 -8.30
N MET A 126 21.56 -4.10 -7.25
CA MET A 126 22.63 -3.31 -6.60
C MET A 126 23.78 -4.19 -6.11
N ASN A 127 23.48 -5.37 -5.59
CA ASN A 127 24.49 -6.32 -5.12
C ASN A 127 25.32 -6.97 -6.23
N THR A 128 24.75 -7.08 -7.43
CA THR A 128 25.42 -7.69 -8.60
C THR A 128 26.07 -6.69 -9.53
N HIS A 129 25.64 -5.42 -9.51
CA HIS A 129 26.13 -4.32 -10.36
C HIS A 129 26.72 -3.19 -9.50
N LYS A 130 27.68 -3.54 -8.64
CA LYS A 130 28.23 -2.64 -7.62
C LYS A 130 28.90 -1.38 -8.18
N GLU A 131 29.40 -1.46 -9.40
CA GLU A 131 30.06 -0.34 -10.08
C GLU A 131 29.07 0.60 -10.78
N ASP A 132 27.81 0.17 -10.94
CA ASP A 132 26.77 0.93 -11.62
C ASP A 132 25.96 1.75 -10.61
N LYS A 133 25.64 2.98 -10.97
CA LYS A 133 24.74 3.82 -10.17
C LYS A 133 23.29 3.37 -10.40
N ALA A 134 22.60 2.96 -9.35
CA ALA A 134 21.18 2.65 -9.42
C ALA A 134 20.36 3.89 -9.78
N ILE A 135 19.35 3.72 -10.66
CA ILE A 135 18.46 4.81 -11.05
C ILE A 135 17.70 5.31 -9.81
N GLU A 136 17.64 6.62 -9.65
CA GLU A 136 16.97 7.23 -8.51
C GLU A 136 15.45 7.03 -8.57
N ILE A 137 14.85 6.64 -7.44
CA ILE A 137 13.41 6.50 -7.24
C ILE A 137 13.07 7.27 -5.95
N PRO A 138 12.70 8.56 -6.06
CA PRO A 138 12.52 9.43 -4.89
C PRO A 138 11.46 8.95 -3.91
N GLN A 139 10.46 8.22 -4.40
CA GLN A 139 9.38 7.67 -3.57
C GLN A 139 9.87 6.69 -2.51
N LEU A 140 11.01 6.01 -2.74
CA LEU A 140 11.55 5.04 -1.78
C LEU A 140 11.87 5.66 -0.42
N GLU A 141 12.28 6.92 -0.39
CA GLU A 141 12.58 7.62 0.86
C GLU A 141 11.32 7.91 1.71
N LYS A 142 10.14 7.90 1.08
CA LYS A 142 8.86 8.20 1.73
C LYS A 142 8.04 6.96 2.09
N LEU A 143 8.41 5.79 1.58
CA LEU A 143 7.67 4.56 1.87
C LEU A 143 7.63 4.24 3.37
N SER A 144 8.71 4.47 4.07
CA SER A 144 8.76 4.25 5.52
C SER A 144 7.80 5.15 6.28
N ASP A 145 7.73 6.43 5.89
CA ASP A 145 6.84 7.40 6.53
C ASP A 145 5.38 6.98 6.39
N PHE A 146 4.99 6.47 5.21
CA PHE A 146 3.66 5.92 4.98
C PHE A 146 3.34 4.78 5.94
N PHE A 147 4.20 3.75 6.00
CA PHE A 147 3.95 2.59 6.86
C PHE A 147 3.90 2.96 8.34
N VAL A 148 4.76 3.88 8.80
CA VAL A 148 4.74 4.35 10.18
C VAL A 148 3.49 5.15 10.49
N HIS A 149 3.03 6.02 9.58
CA HIS A 149 1.83 6.82 9.81
C HIS A 149 0.55 6.01 9.90
N ILE A 150 0.42 4.93 9.12
CA ILE A 150 -0.81 4.12 9.08
C ILE A 150 -0.86 3.03 10.15
N CYS A 151 0.24 2.82 10.91
CA CYS A 151 0.24 1.84 11.99
C CYS A 151 -0.29 2.44 13.30
N TYR A 152 -0.76 1.57 14.17
CA TYR A 152 -1.15 1.89 15.54
C TYR A 152 -0.82 0.73 16.49
N PRO A 153 -0.35 1.04 17.72
CA PRO A 153 -0.04 0.00 18.68
C PRO A 153 -1.34 -0.57 19.26
N ARG A 154 -1.42 -1.88 19.31
CA ARG A 154 -2.46 -2.60 20.05
C ARG A 154 -1.80 -3.40 21.16
N THR A 155 -2.56 -3.78 22.19
CA THR A 155 -2.03 -4.60 23.27
C THR A 155 -1.36 -5.86 22.71
N GLY A 156 -0.05 -5.96 22.86
CA GLY A 156 0.77 -7.08 22.43
C GLY A 156 1.19 -7.10 20.96
N MET A 157 0.77 -6.15 20.11
CA MET A 157 1.18 -6.10 18.71
C MET A 157 0.98 -4.73 18.05
N LEU A 158 1.57 -4.56 16.87
CA LEU A 158 1.35 -3.43 15.98
C LEU A 158 0.28 -3.79 14.95
N TYR A 159 -0.70 -2.92 14.78
CA TYR A 159 -1.72 -3.04 13.74
C TYR A 159 -1.60 -1.91 12.74
N ASN A 160 -2.19 -2.10 11.57
CA ASN A 160 -2.29 -1.10 10.54
C ASN A 160 -3.75 -0.84 10.18
N ILE A 161 -4.01 0.34 9.62
CA ILE A 161 -5.28 0.70 9.02
C ILE A 161 -5.61 -0.33 7.94
N ASN A 162 -6.84 -0.85 7.96
CA ASN A 162 -7.28 -1.91 7.06
C ASN A 162 -8.33 -1.47 6.04
N PHE A 163 -8.29 -0.25 5.56
CA PHE A 163 -9.14 0.15 4.44
C PHE A 163 -8.90 -0.72 3.22
N GLY A 164 -9.99 -1.11 2.54
CA GLY A 164 -9.94 -2.01 1.39
C GLY A 164 -9.64 -3.46 1.75
N ASP A 165 -9.04 -4.20 0.82
CA ASP A 165 -8.70 -5.63 0.98
C ASP A 165 -7.50 -5.86 1.92
N SER A 166 -7.38 -5.08 2.97
CA SER A 166 -6.28 -5.16 3.92
C SER A 166 -6.64 -5.92 5.20
N HIS A 167 -5.66 -6.57 5.78
CA HIS A 167 -5.73 -7.13 7.12
C HIS A 167 -5.06 -6.20 8.12
N LYS A 168 -5.63 -6.08 9.32
CA LYS A 168 -5.06 -5.25 10.40
C LYS A 168 -3.65 -5.64 10.82
N ASN A 169 -3.32 -6.92 10.72
CA ASN A 169 -2.04 -7.48 11.09
C ASN A 169 -1.03 -7.53 9.92
N THR A 170 -1.33 -6.88 8.79
CA THR A 170 -0.33 -6.70 7.73
C THR A 170 0.77 -5.81 8.25
N ALA A 171 2.00 -6.28 8.17
CA ALA A 171 3.17 -5.50 8.54
C ALA A 171 4.11 -5.34 7.34
N ALA A 172 4.86 -4.26 7.33
CA ALA A 172 5.77 -3.91 6.23
C ALA A 172 7.25 -4.12 6.59
N GLU A 173 7.53 -4.94 7.59
CA GLU A 173 8.89 -5.15 8.12
C GLU A 173 9.87 -5.59 7.05
N SER A 174 9.48 -6.51 6.18
CA SER A 174 10.35 -6.98 5.09
C SER A 174 10.69 -5.87 4.10
N SER A 175 9.72 -5.06 3.72
CA SER A 175 9.95 -3.88 2.86
C SER A 175 10.88 -2.88 3.52
N LEU A 176 10.70 -2.60 4.82
CA LEU A 176 11.57 -1.70 5.56
C LEU A 176 12.98 -2.23 5.73
N MET A 177 13.16 -3.53 5.95
CA MET A 177 14.48 -4.17 6.00
C MET A 177 15.22 -4.06 4.67
N LEU A 178 14.51 -4.25 3.55
CA LEU A 178 15.09 -4.11 2.21
C LEU A 178 15.50 -2.66 1.92
N LEU A 179 14.67 -1.68 2.29
CA LEU A 179 15.02 -0.25 2.20
C LEU A 179 16.27 0.05 3.03
N TYR A 180 16.30 -0.44 4.27
CA TYR A 180 17.43 -0.24 5.17
C TYR A 180 18.73 -0.85 4.60
N ALA A 181 18.64 -2.04 4.02
CA ALA A 181 19.76 -2.72 3.36
C ALA A 181 20.28 -1.98 2.12
N MET A 182 19.41 -1.22 1.44
CA MET A 182 19.80 -0.35 0.30
C MET A 182 20.41 0.99 0.73
N GLY A 183 20.51 1.26 2.04
CA GLY A 183 21.04 2.51 2.56
C GLY A 183 20.01 3.61 2.81
N ILE A 184 18.72 3.35 2.56
CA ILE A 184 17.62 4.25 2.92
C ILE A 184 17.28 3.98 4.38
N GLN A 185 17.83 4.79 5.29
CA GLN A 185 17.85 4.52 6.72
C GLN A 185 17.33 5.71 7.51
N ASN A 186 16.40 5.47 8.42
CA ASN A 186 15.96 6.45 9.41
C ASN A 186 15.52 5.79 10.72
N ASP A 187 15.45 6.59 11.78
CA ASP A 187 15.10 6.11 13.11
C ASP A 187 13.66 5.59 13.22
N ASP A 188 12.74 6.13 12.42
CA ASP A 188 11.33 5.76 12.45
C ASP A 188 11.11 4.35 11.90
N MET A 189 11.92 3.93 10.91
CA MET A 189 11.96 2.54 10.44
C MET A 189 12.41 1.58 11.55
N LEU A 190 13.45 1.94 12.29
CA LEU A 190 13.94 1.13 13.42
C LEU A 190 12.87 1.02 14.51
N TRP A 191 12.19 2.14 14.81
CA TRP A 191 11.07 2.12 15.75
C TRP A 191 9.99 1.15 15.30
N TYR A 192 9.54 1.24 14.05
CA TYR A 192 8.49 0.38 13.50
C TYR A 192 8.86 -1.11 13.62
N MET A 193 10.04 -1.48 13.14
CA MET A 193 10.51 -2.87 13.19
C MET A 193 10.65 -3.38 14.62
N ASN A 194 11.12 -2.54 15.55
CA ASN A 194 11.24 -2.90 16.95
C ASN A 194 9.87 -3.11 17.63
N GLN A 195 8.83 -2.37 17.23
CA GLN A 195 7.48 -2.61 17.74
C GLN A 195 6.94 -3.97 17.30
N ILE A 196 7.24 -4.41 16.07
CA ILE A 196 6.79 -5.71 15.55
C ILE A 196 7.52 -6.84 16.27
N GLU A 197 8.84 -6.76 16.45
CA GLU A 197 9.62 -7.77 17.14
C GLU A 197 9.14 -7.98 18.58
N GLN A 198 8.86 -6.91 19.29
CA GLN A 198 8.36 -6.96 20.69
C GLN A 198 6.90 -7.40 20.76
N GLY A 199 6.14 -7.22 19.71
CA GLY A 199 4.70 -7.36 19.68
C GLY A 199 4.18 -8.77 19.38
N GLN A 200 4.98 -9.82 19.38
CA GLN A 200 4.56 -11.19 19.03
C GLN A 200 3.82 -11.24 17.68
N HIS A 201 4.52 -10.98 16.63
CA HIS A 201 3.94 -11.05 15.29
C HIS A 201 3.40 -12.45 14.99
N ARG A 202 2.14 -12.55 14.54
CA ARG A 202 1.44 -13.81 14.34
C ARG A 202 2.13 -14.75 13.33
N ASP A 203 2.81 -14.18 12.34
CA ASP A 203 3.40 -14.91 11.21
C ASP A 203 4.89 -15.23 11.41
N GLY A 204 5.35 -15.19 12.64
CA GLY A 204 6.74 -15.44 12.98
C GLY A 204 7.59 -14.17 13.00
N TYR A 205 8.73 -14.32 13.57
CA TYR A 205 9.71 -13.25 13.72
C TYR A 205 10.50 -13.06 12.43
N PHE A 206 11.18 -11.94 12.33
CA PHE A 206 12.06 -11.64 11.21
C PHE A 206 13.06 -12.76 10.90
N ILE A 207 13.62 -13.36 11.94
CA ILE A 207 14.61 -14.42 11.82
C ILE A 207 14.09 -15.71 11.18
N ASP A 208 12.79 -15.92 11.17
CA ASP A 208 12.16 -17.10 10.58
C ASP A 208 12.02 -16.98 9.04
N ARG A 209 12.33 -15.82 8.49
CA ARG A 209 12.24 -15.54 7.06
C ARG A 209 13.60 -15.18 6.48
N PRO A 210 13.91 -15.57 5.23
CA PRO A 210 15.22 -15.27 4.63
C PRO A 210 15.56 -13.77 4.64
N ILE A 211 14.60 -12.90 4.37
CA ILE A 211 14.80 -11.43 4.38
C ILE A 211 15.16 -10.98 5.80
N GLY A 212 14.40 -11.42 6.80
CA GLY A 212 14.66 -11.08 8.19
C GLY A 212 16.00 -11.56 8.67
N PHE A 213 16.36 -12.81 8.36
CA PHE A 213 17.66 -13.37 8.72
C PHE A 213 18.83 -12.58 8.12
N LEU A 214 18.71 -12.14 6.86
CA LEU A 214 19.79 -11.46 6.15
C LEU A 214 19.87 -9.95 6.45
N TYR A 215 18.76 -9.30 6.70
CA TYR A 215 18.67 -7.84 6.63
C TYR A 215 18.07 -7.15 7.85
N THR A 216 17.79 -7.88 8.94
CA THR A 216 17.34 -7.22 10.19
C THR A 216 18.45 -6.29 10.69
N PRO A 217 18.18 -4.99 10.85
CA PRO A 217 19.16 -4.06 11.40
C PRO A 217 19.34 -4.22 12.91
N ASP A 218 20.30 -3.50 13.46
CA ASP A 218 20.49 -3.44 14.92
C ASP A 218 19.36 -2.62 15.58
N LEU A 219 18.32 -3.33 16.04
CA LEU A 219 17.14 -2.72 16.66
C LEU A 219 17.40 -2.16 18.06
N SER A 220 18.58 -2.43 18.67
CA SER A 220 18.96 -1.83 19.95
C SER A 220 19.07 -0.30 19.89
N LYS A 221 19.23 0.25 18.69
CA LYS A 221 19.28 1.68 18.40
C LYS A 221 17.92 2.33 18.12
N ALA A 222 16.84 1.54 18.14
CA ALA A 222 15.51 2.06 17.86
C ALA A 222 15.09 3.13 18.88
N PRO A 223 14.53 4.25 18.44
CA PRO A 223 14.05 5.29 19.36
C PRO A 223 12.80 4.78 20.10
N LYS A 224 12.50 5.45 21.23
CA LYS A 224 11.28 5.11 22.00
C LYS A 224 10.00 5.50 21.27
N VAL A 225 10.03 6.59 20.52
CA VAL A 225 8.91 7.12 19.74
C VAL A 225 9.41 7.63 18.40
N PRO A 226 8.59 7.61 17.34
CA PRO A 226 8.94 8.19 16.04
C PRO A 226 9.12 9.70 16.12
N LYS A 227 9.92 10.24 15.22
CA LYS A 227 10.12 11.68 15.02
C LYS A 227 9.09 12.30 14.08
N LEU A 228 8.30 11.49 13.40
CA LEU A 228 7.28 11.93 12.46
C LEU A 228 6.20 12.78 13.13
N LYS A 229 5.58 13.64 12.34
CA LYS A 229 4.41 14.43 12.77
C LYS A 229 3.30 13.51 13.24
N LYS A 230 2.44 14.00 14.14
CA LYS A 230 1.29 13.22 14.65
C LYS A 230 0.13 13.12 13.67
N SER A 231 0.11 13.96 12.66
CA SER A 231 -0.92 13.96 11.61
C SER A 231 -0.29 13.97 10.23
N GLN A 232 -0.86 13.21 9.31
CA GLN A 232 -0.40 13.12 7.93
C GLN A 232 -1.59 13.05 6.97
N LEU A 233 -1.49 13.79 5.87
CA LEU A 233 -2.42 13.75 4.75
C LEU A 233 -1.70 13.12 3.55
N PHE A 234 -2.25 12.04 3.05
CA PHE A 234 -1.89 11.40 1.78
C PHE A 234 -2.90 11.91 0.73
N LYS A 235 -2.62 13.10 0.21
CA LYS A 235 -3.58 13.91 -0.54
C LYS A 235 -4.07 13.25 -1.82
N ASP A 236 -3.15 12.67 -2.60
CA ASP A 236 -3.49 12.13 -3.92
C ASP A 236 -4.30 10.84 -3.80
N PHE A 237 -4.02 10.09 -2.79
CA PHE A 237 -4.66 8.81 -2.54
C PHE A 237 -5.85 8.90 -1.55
N GLY A 238 -5.99 10.04 -0.86
CA GLY A 238 -7.17 10.38 -0.09
C GLY A 238 -7.26 9.68 1.26
N TRP A 239 -6.13 9.51 1.96
CA TRP A 239 -6.09 9.06 3.34
C TRP A 239 -5.52 10.15 4.25
N ALA A 240 -5.98 10.17 5.48
CA ALA A 240 -5.39 10.99 6.54
C ALA A 240 -5.33 10.21 7.84
N THR A 241 -4.28 10.47 8.61
CA THR A 241 -4.14 9.97 9.98
C THR A 241 -3.92 11.14 10.93
N MET A 242 -4.56 11.11 12.07
CA MET A 242 -4.38 12.05 13.17
C MET A 242 -4.25 11.27 14.48
N ARG A 243 -3.28 11.63 15.31
CA ARG A 243 -3.08 11.02 16.63
C ARG A 243 -2.67 12.03 17.67
N ASN A 244 -2.96 11.76 18.95
CA ASN A 244 -2.52 12.62 20.04
C ASN A 244 -1.10 12.28 20.49
N SER A 245 -0.67 11.03 20.39
CA SER A 245 0.68 10.58 20.72
C SER A 245 1.10 9.38 19.88
N TRP A 246 2.35 8.91 20.04
CA TRP A 246 2.88 7.67 19.48
C TRP A 246 2.93 6.54 20.51
N GLU A 247 2.47 6.79 21.73
CA GLU A 247 2.48 5.84 22.82
C GLU A 247 1.37 4.79 22.68
N LYS A 248 1.46 3.72 23.45
CA LYS A 248 0.50 2.59 23.40
C LYS A 248 -0.92 2.97 23.84
N ASP A 249 -1.06 4.04 24.60
CA ASP A 249 -2.35 4.59 25.04
C ASP A 249 -2.90 5.68 24.11
N ALA A 250 -2.28 5.86 22.95
CA ALA A 250 -2.69 6.86 21.97
C ALA A 250 -4.14 6.70 21.51
N THR A 251 -4.72 7.82 21.12
CA THR A 251 -5.90 7.84 20.26
C THR A 251 -5.45 8.14 18.84
N MET A 252 -5.96 7.42 17.87
CA MET A 252 -5.75 7.64 16.44
C MET A 252 -7.08 7.66 15.70
N LEU A 253 -7.25 8.64 14.84
CA LEU A 253 -8.30 8.72 13.85
C LEU A 253 -7.67 8.56 12.46
N ALA A 254 -8.18 7.61 11.69
CA ALA A 254 -7.86 7.46 10.28
C ALA A 254 -9.10 7.76 9.44
N VAL A 255 -8.92 8.49 8.35
CA VAL A 255 -10.00 8.92 7.46
C VAL A 255 -9.64 8.57 6.03
N LYS A 256 -10.62 8.11 5.26
CA LYS A 256 -10.49 7.83 3.83
C LYS A 256 -11.56 8.56 3.03
N SER A 257 -11.15 9.29 2.03
CA SER A 257 -11.99 9.81 0.95
C SER A 257 -11.09 10.10 -0.26
N GLY A 258 -11.03 9.17 -1.20
CA GLY A 258 -10.12 9.25 -2.33
C GLY A 258 -10.61 8.46 -3.52
N TYR A 259 -9.68 7.98 -4.30
CA TYR A 259 -9.97 7.03 -5.37
C TYR A 259 -10.35 5.68 -4.79
N THR A 260 -11.27 5.00 -5.48
CA THR A 260 -11.50 3.57 -5.33
C THR A 260 -10.98 2.89 -6.59
N TRP A 261 -9.96 2.07 -6.45
CA TRP A 261 -9.35 1.31 -7.53
C TRP A 261 -8.76 0.05 -6.96
N ASN A 262 -8.70 -0.98 -7.71
CA ASN A 262 -8.17 -2.30 -7.40
C ASN A 262 -7.92 -2.56 -5.90
N HIS A 263 -8.64 -3.47 -5.30
CA HIS A 263 -8.59 -3.78 -3.87
C HIS A 263 -9.06 -2.64 -2.91
N SER A 264 -9.56 -1.54 -3.43
CA SER A 264 -10.28 -0.53 -2.65
C SER A 264 -11.77 -0.84 -2.60
N HIS A 265 -12.47 -0.30 -1.59
CA HIS A 265 -13.89 -0.49 -1.38
C HIS A 265 -14.69 0.79 -1.63
N ALA A 266 -16.02 0.66 -1.68
CA ALA A 266 -16.96 1.76 -1.82
C ALA A 266 -17.15 2.50 -0.48
N ASP A 267 -16.08 3.11 0.04
CA ASP A 267 -15.92 3.59 1.41
C ASP A 267 -15.44 5.05 1.51
N ALA A 268 -15.79 5.89 0.53
CA ALA A 268 -15.50 7.33 0.61
C ALA A 268 -16.19 7.96 1.82
N ASN A 269 -15.48 8.81 2.55
CA ASN A 269 -15.85 9.40 3.85
C ASN A 269 -15.88 8.41 5.02
N SER A 270 -15.32 7.20 4.87
CA SER A 270 -15.16 6.25 5.97
C SER A 270 -14.02 6.64 6.91
N PHE A 271 -14.06 6.10 8.12
CA PHE A 271 -13.07 6.37 9.15
C PHE A 271 -12.93 5.22 10.14
N ILE A 272 -11.81 5.21 10.85
CA ILE A 272 -11.48 4.26 11.90
C ILE A 272 -11.02 5.04 13.12
N VAL A 273 -11.45 4.65 14.31
CA VAL A 273 -10.98 5.20 15.59
C VAL A 273 -10.36 4.10 16.42
N PHE A 274 -9.13 4.34 16.81
CA PHE A 274 -8.37 3.52 17.73
C PHE A 274 -8.09 4.30 19.01
N HIS A 275 -8.22 3.68 20.19
CA HIS A 275 -8.00 4.33 21.47
C HIS A 275 -7.47 3.34 22.51
N LYS A 276 -6.32 3.69 23.14
CA LYS A 276 -5.74 2.93 24.25
C LYS A 276 -5.60 1.43 24.02
N GLY A 277 -5.10 1.04 22.87
CA GLY A 277 -4.86 -0.36 22.55
C GLY A 277 -6.09 -1.10 21.98
N GLU A 278 -7.23 -0.43 21.79
CA GLU A 278 -8.46 -1.06 21.32
C GLU A 278 -9.07 -0.33 20.12
N ASP A 279 -9.66 -1.12 19.22
CA ASP A 279 -10.47 -0.61 18.12
C ASP A 279 -11.83 -0.14 18.65
N ILE A 280 -12.09 1.14 18.63
CA ILE A 280 -13.36 1.74 19.05
C ILE A 280 -14.35 1.77 17.89
N ILE A 281 -13.91 2.23 16.74
CA ILE A 281 -14.66 2.21 15.49
C ILE A 281 -13.81 1.48 14.46
N LYS A 282 -14.34 0.41 13.90
CA LYS A 282 -13.63 -0.50 12.99
C LYS A 282 -14.11 -0.31 11.58
N ASP A 283 -13.24 -0.59 10.61
CA ASP A 283 -13.68 -0.92 9.26
C ASP A 283 -14.07 -2.41 9.17
N GLY A 284 -15.04 -2.73 8.34
CA GLY A 284 -15.49 -4.10 8.10
C GLY A 284 -14.39 -5.02 7.54
N GLY A 285 -13.39 -4.44 6.89
CA GLY A 285 -12.31 -5.17 6.25
C GLY A 285 -12.82 -5.98 5.05
N ARG A 286 -12.34 -7.22 4.94
CA ARG A 286 -12.70 -8.11 3.83
C ARG A 286 -13.01 -9.52 4.31
N CYS A 287 -13.68 -10.31 3.46
CA CYS A 287 -13.75 -11.76 3.57
C CYS A 287 -13.04 -12.45 2.40
N TRP A 288 -13.19 -13.76 2.31
CA TRP A 288 -12.63 -14.55 1.21
C TRP A 288 -13.27 -14.18 -0.14
N TYR A 289 -12.48 -13.98 -1.18
CA TYR A 289 -12.94 -13.52 -2.50
C TYR A 289 -14.00 -14.41 -3.17
N ALA A 290 -13.99 -15.72 -2.91
CA ALA A 290 -14.99 -16.64 -3.42
C ALA A 290 -16.30 -16.60 -2.61
N ASN A 291 -16.33 -15.93 -1.46
CA ASN A 291 -17.56 -15.73 -0.71
C ASN A 291 -18.41 -14.65 -1.39
N PRO A 292 -19.71 -14.91 -1.71
CA PRO A 292 -20.59 -13.90 -2.28
C PRO A 292 -20.66 -12.59 -1.48
N GLU A 293 -20.53 -12.66 -0.14
CA GLU A 293 -20.52 -11.49 0.74
C GLU A 293 -19.35 -10.53 0.47
N TYR A 294 -18.25 -11.01 -0.13
CA TYR A 294 -17.17 -10.13 -0.52
C TYR A 294 -17.66 -9.01 -1.44
N ARG A 295 -18.38 -9.35 -2.51
CA ARG A 295 -18.90 -8.38 -3.49
C ARG A 295 -20.20 -7.70 -3.04
N ASN A 296 -21.04 -8.43 -2.31
CA ASN A 296 -22.37 -7.96 -1.98
C ASN A 296 -22.41 -7.09 -0.73
N TYR A 297 -21.42 -7.22 0.17
CA TYR A 297 -21.37 -6.50 1.43
C TYR A 297 -20.00 -5.85 1.68
N PHE A 298 -18.93 -6.63 1.88
CA PHE A 298 -17.63 -6.09 2.31
C PHE A 298 -17.02 -5.07 1.36
N PHE A 299 -17.28 -5.19 0.07
CA PHE A 299 -16.81 -4.26 -0.95
C PHE A 299 -17.68 -3.01 -1.08
N GLN A 300 -18.87 -3.00 -0.49
CA GLN A 300 -19.87 -1.97 -0.64
C GLN A 300 -19.95 -1.05 0.59
N SER A 301 -20.57 0.11 0.42
CA SER A 301 -20.69 1.13 1.47
C SER A 301 -21.33 0.62 2.76
N GLU A 302 -22.20 -0.37 2.66
CA GLU A 302 -22.92 -0.97 3.78
C GLU A 302 -22.02 -1.65 4.82
N ALA A 303 -20.76 -1.94 4.47
CA ALA A 303 -19.77 -2.53 5.38
C ALA A 303 -18.87 -1.50 6.05
N HIS A 304 -19.05 -0.21 5.80
CA HIS A 304 -18.12 0.84 6.20
C HIS A 304 -18.80 1.95 7.01
N ASN A 305 -18.00 2.74 7.72
CA ASN A 305 -18.48 3.83 8.58
C ASN A 305 -18.84 5.07 7.76
N VAL A 306 -19.91 5.01 7.03
CA VAL A 306 -20.37 6.05 6.09
C VAL A 306 -21.85 6.42 6.35
N VAL A 307 -22.35 7.39 5.60
CA VAL A 307 -23.79 7.72 5.59
C VAL A 307 -24.41 7.11 4.35
N LEU A 308 -25.52 6.37 4.55
CA LEU A 308 -26.41 5.94 3.49
C LEU A 308 -27.57 6.92 3.35
N PHE A 309 -28.14 7.00 2.16
CA PHE A 309 -29.36 7.72 1.88
C PHE A 309 -30.40 6.78 1.28
N ASN A 310 -31.54 6.61 1.96
CA ASN A 310 -32.57 5.63 1.59
C ASN A 310 -32.00 4.21 1.43
N GLY A 311 -31.11 3.79 2.33
CA GLY A 311 -30.46 2.48 2.30
C GLY A 311 -29.40 2.29 1.20
N LYS A 312 -29.01 3.38 0.51
CA LYS A 312 -28.02 3.33 -0.58
C LYS A 312 -26.77 4.09 -0.22
N GLY A 313 -25.62 3.49 -0.48
CA GLY A 313 -24.30 4.08 -0.36
C GLY A 313 -23.85 4.79 -1.63
N GLN A 314 -22.55 4.93 -1.78
CA GLN A 314 -21.97 5.42 -3.02
C GLN A 314 -22.25 4.46 -4.18
N ARG A 315 -22.07 4.96 -5.41
CA ARG A 315 -22.22 4.14 -6.60
C ARG A 315 -21.46 2.83 -6.45
N ARG A 316 -22.14 1.70 -6.71
CA ARG A 316 -21.52 0.37 -6.58
C ARG A 316 -20.34 0.24 -7.51
N GLU A 317 -19.21 -0.09 -6.92
CA GLU A 317 -17.94 -0.27 -7.63
C GLU A 317 -17.82 -1.67 -8.22
N GLN A 318 -17.08 -1.77 -9.31
CA GLN A 318 -16.60 -3.04 -9.82
C GLN A 318 -15.18 -3.26 -9.29
N GLN A 319 -14.89 -4.46 -8.84
CA GLN A 319 -13.69 -4.82 -8.09
C GLN A 319 -12.36 -4.28 -8.65
N TYR A 320 -12.24 -4.16 -9.98
CA TYR A 320 -10.98 -3.78 -10.62
C TYR A 320 -11.04 -2.44 -11.36
N TYR A 321 -12.19 -1.81 -11.42
CA TYR A 321 -12.37 -0.61 -12.23
C TYR A 321 -12.46 0.67 -11.42
N GLY A 322 -12.78 0.56 -10.13
CA GLY A 322 -12.92 1.70 -9.24
C GLY A 322 -13.96 2.72 -9.71
N SER A 323 -13.98 3.86 -9.05
CA SER A 323 -14.86 4.97 -9.36
C SER A 323 -14.20 5.98 -10.31
N THR A 324 -14.92 6.39 -11.34
CA THR A 324 -14.50 7.51 -12.19
C THR A 324 -14.61 8.87 -11.50
N LEU A 325 -15.36 8.94 -10.39
CA LEU A 325 -15.57 10.13 -9.58
C LEU A 325 -15.00 9.87 -8.18
N ARG A 326 -13.87 10.46 -7.89
CA ARG A 326 -13.19 10.27 -6.60
C ARG A 326 -13.77 11.13 -5.49
N GLY A 327 -13.57 10.70 -4.25
CA GLY A 327 -13.61 11.55 -3.07
C GLY A 327 -12.33 12.38 -2.91
N TYR A 328 -12.34 13.28 -1.94
CA TYR A 328 -11.21 14.15 -1.62
C TYR A 328 -11.07 14.35 -0.12
N LEU A 329 -9.82 14.48 0.36
CA LEU A 329 -9.53 15.04 1.67
C LEU A 329 -8.95 16.44 1.51
N HIS A 330 -9.45 17.38 2.30
CA HIS A 330 -9.06 18.78 2.27
C HIS A 330 -8.60 19.24 3.66
N TYR A 331 -7.66 20.16 3.70
CA TYR A 331 -7.35 20.98 4.85
C TYR A 331 -7.00 20.19 6.14
N LEU A 332 -6.05 19.25 6.09
CA LEU A 332 -5.55 18.69 7.32
C LEU A 332 -4.87 19.80 8.15
N LEU A 333 -5.44 20.10 9.29
CA LEU A 333 -4.90 21.05 10.26
C LEU A 333 -4.52 20.27 11.54
N ASP A 334 -3.36 20.55 12.09
CA ASP A 334 -2.91 20.02 13.38
C ASP A 334 -2.28 21.14 14.19
N ALA A 335 -3.02 21.63 15.17
CA ALA A 335 -2.61 22.64 16.13
C ALA A 335 -2.44 22.02 17.55
N GLY A 336 -1.92 20.80 17.60
CA GLY A 336 -1.70 20.08 18.84
C GLY A 336 -2.97 19.42 19.37
N ASN A 337 -3.67 20.10 20.27
CA ASN A 337 -4.92 19.60 20.84
C ASN A 337 -6.16 19.88 19.99
N ILE A 338 -6.03 20.64 18.89
CA ILE A 338 -7.08 20.86 17.91
C ILE A 338 -6.60 20.32 16.56
N LYS A 339 -7.35 19.40 15.98
CA LYS A 339 -7.06 18.83 14.67
C LYS A 339 -8.34 18.83 13.82
N TYR A 340 -8.15 18.98 12.54
CA TYR A 340 -9.29 19.00 11.61
C TYR A 340 -8.92 18.43 10.25
N VAL A 341 -9.84 17.67 9.66
CA VAL A 341 -9.82 17.29 8.24
C VAL A 341 -11.24 17.28 7.69
N LEU A 342 -11.37 17.72 6.44
CA LEU A 342 -12.61 17.67 5.68
C LEU A 342 -12.52 16.53 4.65
N ALA A 343 -13.46 15.60 4.71
CA ALA A 343 -13.69 14.57 3.72
C ALA A 343 -14.88 14.97 2.82
N ASN A 344 -14.65 14.90 1.50
CA ASN A 344 -15.64 15.20 0.48
C ASN A 344 -15.91 13.96 -0.36
N GLY A 345 -17.03 13.30 -0.10
CA GLY A 345 -17.53 12.14 -0.83
C GLY A 345 -18.54 12.49 -1.94
N THR A 346 -18.73 13.75 -2.29
CA THR A 346 -19.76 14.15 -3.25
C THR A 346 -19.62 13.45 -4.60
N GLY A 347 -18.39 13.27 -5.10
CA GLY A 347 -18.16 12.57 -6.36
C GLY A 347 -18.70 11.13 -6.36
N PRO A 348 -18.22 10.25 -5.47
CA PRO A 348 -18.69 8.87 -5.38
C PRO A 348 -20.20 8.73 -5.11
N TYR A 349 -20.80 9.70 -4.43
CA TYR A 349 -22.23 9.71 -4.10
C TYR A 349 -23.07 10.62 -5.03
N SER A 350 -22.53 11.05 -6.17
CA SER A 350 -23.15 12.04 -7.05
C SER A 350 -24.53 11.65 -7.61
N ASP A 351 -24.89 10.39 -7.61
CA ASP A 351 -26.23 9.92 -7.99
C ASP A 351 -27.32 10.35 -6.98
N GLN A 352 -26.94 10.69 -5.73
CA GLN A 352 -27.84 10.96 -4.62
C GLN A 352 -27.62 12.34 -3.98
N PHE A 353 -26.37 12.78 -3.94
CA PHE A 353 -25.97 13.98 -3.22
C PHE A 353 -25.40 15.04 -4.15
N SER A 354 -25.85 16.27 -3.98
CA SER A 354 -25.19 17.47 -4.50
C SER A 354 -24.09 17.97 -3.55
N ARG A 355 -24.10 17.51 -2.29
CA ARG A 355 -23.04 17.73 -1.31
C ARG A 355 -23.03 16.59 -0.30
N ASN A 356 -21.86 15.97 -0.14
CA ASN A 356 -21.61 14.94 0.88
C ASN A 356 -20.26 15.25 1.52
N PHE A 357 -20.26 16.10 2.53
CA PHE A 357 -19.09 16.49 3.29
C PHE A 357 -19.16 15.91 4.68
N ARG A 358 -18.04 15.38 5.16
CA ARG A 358 -17.87 14.91 6.54
C ARG A 358 -16.70 15.65 7.15
N HIS A 359 -16.96 16.37 8.22
CA HIS A 359 -15.95 17.11 8.98
C HIS A 359 -15.53 16.27 10.17
N PHE A 360 -14.25 16.09 10.34
CA PHE A 360 -13.65 15.50 11.52
C PHE A 360 -12.94 16.59 12.29
N LEU A 361 -13.53 17.00 13.40
CA LEU A 361 -12.99 18.03 14.29
C LEU A 361 -12.62 17.38 15.63
N TRP A 362 -11.35 17.35 15.92
CA TRP A 362 -10.82 16.80 17.17
C TRP A 362 -10.36 17.92 18.07
N ILE A 363 -10.99 18.07 19.24
CA ILE A 363 -10.66 19.07 20.26
C ILE A 363 -10.40 18.33 21.56
N ASP A 364 -9.19 18.45 22.10
CA ASP A 364 -8.72 17.78 23.32
C ASP A 364 -8.95 16.26 23.28
N ASN A 365 -9.95 15.78 23.99
CA ASN A 365 -10.29 14.34 24.07
C ASN A 365 -11.59 13.98 23.33
N VAL A 366 -12.14 14.90 22.55
CA VAL A 366 -13.42 14.70 21.84
C VAL A 366 -13.21 14.79 20.34
N ILE A 367 -13.70 13.81 19.61
CA ILE A 367 -13.75 13.81 18.16
C ILE A 367 -15.21 14.04 17.75
N TYR A 368 -15.45 15.18 17.11
CA TYR A 368 -16.74 15.51 16.51
C TYR A 368 -16.73 15.07 15.06
N ILE A 369 -17.76 14.33 14.65
CA ILE A 369 -18.03 13.95 13.27
C ILE A 369 -19.29 14.68 12.85
N ILE A 370 -19.18 15.57 11.86
CA ILE A 370 -20.27 16.46 11.43
C ILE A 370 -20.48 16.24 9.95
N ASP A 371 -21.67 15.77 9.57
CA ASP A 371 -22.05 15.54 8.19
C ASP A 371 -22.85 16.74 7.66
N ASP A 372 -22.33 17.40 6.63
CA ASP A 372 -23.01 18.45 5.86
C ASP A 372 -23.48 17.84 4.54
N LEU A 373 -24.75 17.48 4.51
CA LEU A 373 -25.36 16.69 3.45
C LEU A 373 -26.44 17.46 2.70
N LYS A 374 -26.44 17.37 1.38
CA LYS A 374 -27.50 17.90 0.53
C LYS A 374 -27.83 16.88 -0.56
N THR A 375 -29.03 16.34 -0.50
CA THR A 375 -29.58 15.40 -1.48
C THR A 375 -30.38 16.09 -2.56
N TYR A 376 -30.67 15.38 -3.66
CA TYR A 376 -31.53 15.88 -4.73
C TYR A 376 -33.02 15.72 -4.41
N GLU A 377 -33.36 14.79 -3.52
CA GLU A 377 -34.72 14.47 -3.11
C GLU A 377 -34.84 14.36 -1.58
N THR A 378 -36.05 14.28 -1.08
CA THR A 378 -36.32 14.05 0.34
C THR A 378 -36.20 12.55 0.67
N GLY A 379 -35.60 12.24 1.81
CA GLY A 379 -35.40 10.85 2.24
C GLY A 379 -34.83 10.77 3.65
N HIS A 380 -34.29 9.60 4.02
CA HIS A 380 -33.66 9.39 5.32
C HIS A 380 -32.18 9.10 5.18
N PHE A 381 -31.44 9.52 6.22
CA PHE A 381 -30.03 9.22 6.40
C PHE A 381 -29.88 8.09 7.42
N GLU A 382 -28.91 7.22 7.15
CA GLU A 382 -28.52 6.11 8.03
C GLU A 382 -26.99 6.20 8.26
N TRP A 383 -26.57 6.27 9.52
CA TRP A 383 -25.17 6.24 9.91
C TRP A 383 -24.78 4.80 10.24
N LEU A 384 -23.75 4.31 9.60
CA LEU A 384 -23.18 2.99 9.83
C LEU A 384 -21.94 3.06 10.72
#